data_18f6e287381cd6c4e845b9ab21057720
#
_entry.id   18f6e287381cd6c4e845b9ab21057720
#
_cell.length_a   1.000
_cell.length_b   1.000
_cell.length_c   1.000
_cell.angle_alpha   90.00
_cell.angle_beta   90.00
_cell.angle_gamma   90.00
#
_symmetry.space_group_name_H-M   'P 1'
#
loop_
_entity.id
_entity.type
_entity.pdbx_description
1 polymer ?
#
loop_
_entity_poly.entity_id
_entity_poly.type
_entity_poly.pdbx_seq_one_letter_code
_entity_poly.pdbx_strand_id
1 'polypeptide(L)'
;MKQITKHTARAAILCLLCILFVLTACQQNGVYKRDIDTKEIATALKARIPSPSAWIDEDQSFIEEYFQLPDYVRESSVYYAQNTNNLDEFGIFEVENGQAEKLHSLLVHSYLQKRYSENQEWYNSYMPIETAKLRDAEVRVYGNCVAYAILSAERRADFFAECEKLLKNEE
;
A
#
# COMPACT_ATOMS: atom_id res chain seq x y z
N MET A 1 12.63 -18.86 -52.26
CA MET A 1 11.33 -18.34 -51.74
C MET A 1 10.89 -18.92 -50.39
N LYS A 2 11.42 -20.02 -49.84
CA LYS A 2 10.97 -20.62 -48.55
C LYS A 2 11.53 -19.98 -47.26
N GLN A 3 12.56 -19.13 -47.33
CA GLN A 3 13.11 -18.48 -46.10
C GLN A 3 12.40 -17.20 -45.69
N ILE A 4 11.82 -16.45 -46.61
CA ILE A 4 11.14 -15.17 -46.34
C ILE A 4 9.87 -15.39 -45.51
N THR A 5 9.15 -16.48 -45.74
CA THR A 5 7.90 -16.83 -45.03
C THR A 5 8.12 -17.19 -43.56
N LYS A 6 9.30 -17.72 -43.17
CA LYS A 6 9.61 -18.07 -41.80
C LYS A 6 9.93 -16.84 -40.91
N HIS A 7 10.54 -15.81 -41.51
CA HIS A 7 10.85 -14.57 -40.77
C HIS A 7 9.60 -13.71 -40.55
N THR A 8 8.71 -13.64 -41.53
CA THR A 8 7.43 -12.92 -41.40
C THR A 8 6.50 -13.59 -40.40
N ALA A 9 6.45 -14.91 -40.34
CA ALA A 9 5.66 -15.66 -39.36
C ALA A 9 6.19 -15.46 -37.93
N ARG A 10 7.52 -15.43 -37.72
CA ARG A 10 8.13 -15.19 -36.43
C ARG A 10 7.90 -13.74 -35.94
N ALA A 11 7.99 -12.75 -36.84
CA ALA A 11 7.69 -11.36 -36.50
C ALA A 11 6.22 -11.17 -36.14
N ALA A 12 5.28 -11.80 -36.83
CA ALA A 12 3.86 -11.76 -36.53
C ALA A 12 3.52 -12.38 -35.15
N ILE A 13 4.16 -13.49 -34.78
CA ILE A 13 3.98 -14.14 -33.49
C ILE A 13 4.54 -13.25 -32.36
N LEU A 14 5.70 -12.62 -32.60
CA LEU A 14 6.29 -11.70 -31.62
C LEU A 14 5.40 -10.46 -31.35
N CYS A 15 4.85 -9.88 -32.44
CA CYS A 15 3.89 -8.77 -32.32
C CYS A 15 2.60 -9.18 -31.58
N LEU A 16 2.08 -10.38 -31.85
CA LEU A 16 0.89 -10.90 -31.19
C LEU A 16 1.12 -11.13 -29.68
N LEU A 17 2.31 -11.64 -29.34
CA LEU A 17 2.72 -11.79 -27.91
C LEU A 17 2.86 -10.43 -27.22
N CYS A 18 3.44 -9.43 -27.87
CA CYS A 18 3.53 -8.07 -27.30
C CYS A 18 2.14 -7.44 -27.09
N ILE A 19 1.19 -7.63 -28.01
CA ILE A 19 -0.19 -7.13 -27.88
C ILE A 19 -0.91 -7.82 -26.72
N LEU A 20 -0.71 -9.12 -26.52
CA LEU A 20 -1.27 -9.85 -25.37
C LEU A 20 -0.72 -9.34 -24.03
N PHE A 21 0.56 -9.00 -23.94
CA PHE A 21 1.15 -8.42 -22.74
C PHE A 21 0.61 -7.02 -22.41
N VAL A 22 0.34 -6.19 -23.43
CA VAL A 22 -0.24 -4.85 -23.23
C VAL A 22 -1.70 -4.92 -22.76
N LEU A 23 -2.46 -5.91 -23.23
CA LEU A 23 -3.86 -6.09 -22.82
C LEU A 23 -4.00 -6.57 -21.36
N THR A 24 -3.04 -7.34 -20.83
CA THR A 24 -3.07 -7.78 -19.42
C THR A 24 -2.69 -6.67 -18.45
N ALA A 25 -1.89 -5.68 -18.86
CA ALA A 25 -1.54 -4.53 -18.00
C ALA A 25 -2.71 -3.54 -17.79
N CYS A 26 -3.72 -3.53 -18.68
CA CYS A 26 -4.88 -2.64 -18.57
C CYS A 26 -6.03 -3.20 -17.72
N GLN A 27 -6.00 -4.46 -17.29
CA GLN A 27 -7.12 -5.08 -16.55
C GLN A 27 -7.13 -4.79 -15.04
N GLN A 28 -6.06 -4.30 -14.43
CA GLN A 28 -6.05 -4.01 -13.00
C GLN A 28 -6.94 -2.81 -12.59
N ASN A 29 -7.21 -1.88 -13.50
CA ASN A 29 -8.00 -0.68 -13.21
C ASN A 29 -9.53 -0.92 -13.08
N GLY A 30 -10.03 -2.12 -13.36
CA GLY A 30 -11.46 -2.46 -13.23
C GLY A 30 -11.79 -3.29 -11.97
N VAL A 31 -10.78 -3.81 -11.27
CA VAL A 31 -10.96 -4.73 -10.13
C VAL A 31 -11.22 -3.97 -8.84
N TYR A 32 -10.61 -2.78 -8.67
CA TYR A 32 -10.70 -1.98 -7.45
C TYR A 32 -11.54 -0.72 -7.65
N LYS A 33 -12.16 -0.27 -6.55
CA LYS A 33 -12.92 0.96 -6.46
C LYS A 33 -12.05 2.17 -6.82
N ARG A 34 -12.69 3.18 -7.42
CA ARG A 34 -12.10 4.50 -7.66
C ARG A 34 -12.85 5.51 -6.80
N ASP A 35 -12.21 6.64 -6.51
CA ASP A 35 -12.80 7.72 -5.72
C ASP A 35 -13.35 7.19 -4.38
N ILE A 36 -12.44 6.62 -3.59
CA ILE A 36 -12.73 6.07 -2.26
C ILE A 36 -12.71 7.17 -1.21
N ASP A 37 -13.56 7.04 -0.19
CA ASP A 37 -13.42 7.76 1.07
C ASP A 37 -12.43 7.01 1.96
N THR A 38 -11.20 7.55 2.09
CA THR A 38 -10.14 6.90 2.89
C THR A 38 -10.50 6.79 4.36
N LYS A 39 -11.29 7.75 4.86
CA LYS A 39 -11.77 7.78 6.25
C LYS A 39 -12.78 6.68 6.53
N GLU A 40 -13.70 6.45 5.59
CA GLU A 40 -14.67 5.35 5.69
C GLU A 40 -13.96 4.01 5.71
N ILE A 41 -13.04 3.77 4.76
CA ILE A 41 -12.24 2.53 4.67
C ILE A 41 -11.41 2.34 5.95
N ALA A 42 -10.68 3.35 6.40
CA ALA A 42 -9.84 3.27 7.59
C ALA A 42 -10.65 3.03 8.87
N THR A 43 -11.86 3.62 8.97
CA THR A 43 -12.78 3.39 10.08
C THR A 43 -13.29 1.94 10.10
N ALA A 44 -13.64 1.39 8.95
CA ALA A 44 -14.04 -0.02 8.83
C ALA A 44 -12.89 -0.97 9.22
N LEU A 45 -11.67 -0.69 8.77
CA LEU A 45 -10.46 -1.45 9.13
C LEU A 45 -10.18 -1.38 10.64
N LYS A 46 -10.22 -0.19 11.23
CA LYS A 46 -10.05 0.02 12.67
C LYS A 46 -11.02 -0.82 13.51
N ALA A 47 -12.27 -0.94 13.07
CA ALA A 47 -13.27 -1.74 13.76
C ALA A 47 -13.00 -3.25 13.72
N ARG A 48 -12.29 -3.72 12.69
CA ARG A 48 -12.00 -5.14 12.45
C ARG A 48 -10.61 -5.57 12.89
N ILE A 49 -9.67 -4.64 13.00
CA ILE A 49 -8.29 -4.90 13.41
C ILE A 49 -8.08 -4.33 14.83
N PRO A 50 -8.37 -5.11 15.87
CA PRO A 50 -8.25 -4.63 17.23
C PRO A 50 -6.80 -4.30 17.57
N SER A 51 -6.58 -3.18 18.26
CA SER A 51 -5.28 -2.83 18.85
C SER A 51 -5.27 -3.15 20.36
N PRO A 52 -4.12 -3.52 20.92
CA PRO A 52 -3.93 -3.60 22.38
C PRO A 52 -4.16 -2.27 23.11
N SER A 53 -4.13 -1.15 22.38
CA SER A 53 -4.46 0.18 22.87
C SER A 53 -5.50 0.84 21.95
N ALA A 54 -6.07 1.98 22.40
CA ALA A 54 -6.94 2.77 21.53
C ALA A 54 -6.19 3.25 20.28
N TRP A 55 -6.92 3.38 19.18
CA TRP A 55 -6.44 4.01 17.97
C TRP A 55 -6.61 5.52 18.03
N ILE A 56 -5.57 6.27 17.71
CA ILE A 56 -5.60 7.71 17.49
C ILE A 56 -5.70 7.94 15.98
N ASP A 57 -6.59 8.81 15.60
CA ASP A 57 -6.77 9.31 14.25
C ASP A 57 -5.87 10.53 14.07
N GLU A 58 -4.99 10.50 13.09
CA GLU A 58 -4.06 11.59 12.86
C GLU A 58 -4.72 12.73 12.08
N ASP A 59 -4.31 13.95 12.39
CA ASP A 59 -4.77 15.14 11.69
C ASP A 59 -4.20 15.20 10.26
N GLN A 60 -5.02 15.64 9.29
CA GLN A 60 -4.63 15.68 7.89
C GLN A 60 -3.38 16.55 7.64
N SER A 61 -3.27 17.70 8.31
CA SER A 61 -2.12 18.59 8.15
C SER A 61 -0.82 17.97 8.67
N PHE A 62 -0.94 17.18 9.75
CA PHE A 62 0.19 16.40 10.26
C PHE A 62 0.60 15.30 9.29
N ILE A 63 -0.37 14.57 8.72
CA ILE A 63 -0.09 13.51 7.76
C ILE A 63 0.67 14.07 6.55
N GLU A 64 0.19 15.18 5.97
CA GLU A 64 0.81 15.84 4.82
C GLU A 64 2.25 16.26 5.09
N GLU A 65 2.51 16.90 6.23
CA GLU A 65 3.84 17.34 6.63
C GLU A 65 4.77 16.17 6.98
N TYR A 66 4.29 15.24 7.80
CA TYR A 66 5.09 14.14 8.31
C TYR A 66 5.52 13.15 7.22
N PHE A 67 4.62 12.82 6.31
CA PHE A 67 4.91 11.93 5.19
C PHE A 67 5.50 12.67 3.99
N GLN A 68 5.52 14.01 4.00
CA GLN A 68 5.89 14.85 2.85
C GLN A 68 5.11 14.42 1.60
N LEU A 69 3.78 14.34 1.76
CA LEU A 69 2.92 13.81 0.71
C LEU A 69 2.99 14.67 -0.56
N PRO A 70 3.17 14.03 -1.72
CA PRO A 70 3.12 14.73 -3.01
C PRO A 70 1.71 15.18 -3.38
N ASP A 71 1.60 16.20 -4.24
CA ASP A 71 0.33 16.80 -4.69
C ASP A 71 -0.62 15.80 -5.40
N TYR A 72 -0.12 14.65 -5.86
CA TYR A 72 -0.94 13.61 -6.47
C TYR A 72 -1.67 12.72 -5.45
N VAL A 73 -1.42 12.88 -4.16
CA VAL A 73 -2.22 12.24 -3.09
C VAL A 73 -3.47 13.08 -2.88
N ARG A 74 -4.63 12.48 -3.09
CA ARG A 74 -5.93 13.16 -3.03
C ARG A 74 -6.50 13.17 -1.63
N GLU A 75 -6.38 12.04 -0.95
CA GLU A 75 -6.94 11.84 0.38
C GLU A 75 -6.09 10.86 1.17
N SER A 76 -6.03 11.01 2.48
CA SER A 76 -5.29 10.12 3.36
C SER A 76 -5.95 9.98 4.73
N SER A 77 -5.80 8.80 5.32
CA SER A 77 -6.20 8.53 6.70
C SER A 77 -5.16 7.64 7.36
N VAL A 78 -4.66 8.05 8.50
CA VAL A 78 -3.64 7.33 9.28
C VAL A 78 -4.10 7.15 10.71
N TYR A 79 -3.91 5.96 11.22
CA TYR A 79 -4.19 5.60 12.61
C TYR A 79 -2.97 4.98 13.26
N TYR A 80 -2.68 5.39 14.48
CA TYR A 80 -1.61 4.83 15.29
C TYR A 80 -2.09 4.48 16.70
N ALA A 81 -1.36 3.61 17.38
CA ALA A 81 -1.68 3.20 18.75
C ALA A 81 -1.44 4.34 19.73
N GLN A 82 -2.41 4.60 20.61
CA GLN A 82 -2.29 5.63 21.67
C GLN A 82 -1.13 5.38 22.63
N ASN A 83 -0.82 4.10 22.89
CA ASN A 83 0.28 3.74 23.76
C ASN A 83 1.62 3.87 23.02
N THR A 84 2.47 4.77 23.46
CA THR A 84 3.79 5.04 22.86
C THR A 84 4.77 3.85 22.89
N ASN A 85 4.49 2.82 23.69
CA ASN A 85 5.23 1.57 23.70
C ASN A 85 4.68 0.53 22.69
N ASN A 86 3.75 0.93 21.84
CA ASN A 86 3.17 0.11 20.81
C ASN A 86 3.31 0.82 19.46
N LEU A 87 4.00 0.18 18.50
CA LEU A 87 4.24 0.74 17.16
C LEU A 87 3.12 0.43 16.17
N ASP A 88 1.98 -0.11 16.62
CA ASP A 88 0.86 -0.37 15.72
C ASP A 88 0.44 0.91 15.00
N GLU A 89 0.43 0.83 13.68
CA GLU A 89 0.09 1.94 12.81
C GLU A 89 -0.39 1.40 11.46
N PHE A 90 -1.34 2.09 10.84
CA PHE A 90 -1.71 1.84 9.46
C PHE A 90 -2.20 3.12 8.77
N GLY A 91 -2.09 3.14 7.46
CA GLY A 91 -2.60 4.25 6.65
C GLY A 91 -3.20 3.78 5.33
N ILE A 92 -4.18 4.57 4.87
CA ILE A 92 -4.88 4.43 3.59
C ILE A 92 -4.74 5.74 2.84
N PHE A 93 -4.34 5.66 1.59
CA PHE A 93 -4.12 6.82 0.71
C PHE A 93 -4.83 6.61 -0.62
N GLU A 94 -5.55 7.63 -1.08
CA GLU A 94 -6.02 7.70 -2.44
C GLU A 94 -5.10 8.59 -3.27
N VAL A 95 -4.75 8.15 -4.46
CA VAL A 95 -3.87 8.90 -5.38
C VAL A 95 -4.50 9.08 -6.75
N GLU A 96 -3.97 10.02 -7.52
CA GLU A 96 -4.31 10.15 -8.92
C GLU A 96 -3.97 8.89 -9.73
N ASN A 97 -4.70 8.71 -10.85
CA ASN A 97 -4.50 7.56 -11.73
C ASN A 97 -3.01 7.39 -12.14
N GLY A 98 -2.50 6.17 -11.94
CA GLY A 98 -1.13 5.81 -12.33
C GLY A 98 -0.04 6.30 -11.38
N GLN A 99 -0.39 6.88 -10.22
CA GLN A 99 0.59 7.37 -9.24
C GLN A 99 0.82 6.42 -8.06
N ALA A 100 0.02 5.34 -7.95
CA ALA A 100 0.06 4.45 -6.79
C ALA A 100 1.44 3.81 -6.55
N GLU A 101 2.14 3.36 -7.59
CA GLU A 101 3.48 2.78 -7.47
C GLU A 101 4.53 3.81 -7.00
N LYS A 102 4.36 5.09 -7.31
CA LYS A 102 5.25 6.15 -6.80
C LYS A 102 5.04 6.35 -5.31
N LEU A 103 3.77 6.39 -4.86
CA LEU A 103 3.48 6.49 -3.43
C LEU A 103 3.93 5.24 -2.68
N HIS A 104 3.69 4.05 -3.24
CA HIS A 104 4.23 2.80 -2.68
C HIS A 104 5.74 2.89 -2.44
N SER A 105 6.50 3.32 -3.45
CA SER A 105 7.95 3.47 -3.35
C SER A 105 8.37 4.51 -2.30
N LEU A 106 7.65 5.63 -2.20
CA LEU A 106 7.88 6.65 -1.19
C LEU A 106 7.65 6.07 0.22
N LEU A 107 6.52 5.41 0.45
CA LEU A 107 6.20 4.82 1.76
C LEU A 107 7.22 3.75 2.17
N VAL A 108 7.63 2.88 1.25
CA VAL A 108 8.65 1.84 1.53
C VAL A 108 10.00 2.46 1.89
N HIS A 109 10.53 3.34 1.03
CA HIS A 109 11.92 3.79 1.14
C HIS A 109 12.10 5.03 2.00
N SER A 110 11.22 6.03 1.84
CA SER A 110 11.37 7.32 2.53
C SER A 110 10.69 7.35 3.89
N TYR A 111 9.70 6.47 4.12
CA TYR A 111 9.00 6.40 5.40
C TYR A 111 9.43 5.18 6.22
N LEU A 112 9.02 3.96 5.83
CA LEU A 112 9.22 2.77 6.65
C LEU A 112 10.69 2.40 6.84
N GLN A 113 11.45 2.33 5.74
CA GLN A 113 12.86 1.96 5.79
C GLN A 113 13.70 3.00 6.53
N LYS A 114 13.45 4.28 6.30
CA LYS A 114 14.13 5.37 7.00
C LYS A 114 13.82 5.33 8.49
N ARG A 115 12.54 5.25 8.88
CA ARG A 115 12.10 5.17 10.27
C ARG A 115 12.74 3.99 11.01
N TYR A 116 12.83 2.81 10.36
CA TYR A 116 13.50 1.65 10.91
C TYR A 116 15.01 1.88 11.09
N SER A 117 15.70 2.32 10.01
CA SER A 117 17.17 2.44 10.02
C SER A 117 17.69 3.52 10.97
N GLU A 118 17.00 4.65 11.08
CA GLU A 118 17.41 5.77 11.96
C GLU A 118 17.27 5.45 13.45
N ASN A 119 16.38 4.54 13.80
CA ASN A 119 16.06 4.24 15.20
C ASN A 119 16.31 2.77 15.59
N GLN A 120 16.96 2.00 14.73
CA GLN A 120 17.11 0.55 14.88
C GLN A 120 17.76 0.14 16.22
N GLU A 121 18.84 0.80 16.63
CA GLU A 121 19.52 0.48 17.89
C GLU A 121 18.64 0.74 19.11
N TRP A 122 17.93 1.86 19.10
CA TRP A 122 17.01 2.23 20.18
C TRP A 122 15.83 1.26 20.25
N TYR A 123 15.17 0.99 19.13
CA TYR A 123 14.06 0.04 19.06
C TYR A 123 14.48 -1.37 19.50
N ASN A 124 15.60 -1.88 19.02
CA ASN A 124 16.09 -3.21 19.39
C ASN A 124 16.41 -3.31 20.89
N SER A 125 16.87 -2.23 21.51
CA SER A 125 17.24 -2.20 22.93
C SER A 125 16.03 -2.07 23.85
N TYR A 126 15.03 -1.25 23.47
CA TYR A 126 13.94 -0.88 24.36
C TYR A 126 12.58 -1.49 23.95
N MET A 127 12.42 -1.83 22.68
CA MET A 127 11.15 -2.32 22.12
C MET A 127 11.35 -3.50 21.15
N PRO A 128 12.05 -4.57 21.53
CA PRO A 128 12.46 -5.63 20.58
C PRO A 128 11.27 -6.35 19.91
N ILE A 129 10.16 -6.50 20.61
CA ILE A 129 8.93 -7.11 20.05
C ILE A 129 8.28 -6.18 19.02
N GLU A 130 8.23 -4.90 19.33
CA GLU A 130 7.63 -3.88 18.46
C GLU A 130 8.48 -3.62 17.23
N THR A 131 9.81 -3.69 17.36
CA THR A 131 10.77 -3.53 16.25
C THR A 131 10.47 -4.49 15.10
N ALA A 132 10.08 -5.72 15.41
CA ALA A 132 9.72 -6.69 14.38
C ALA A 132 8.54 -6.23 13.51
N LYS A 133 7.56 -5.53 14.09
CA LYS A 133 6.42 -4.98 13.34
C LYS A 133 6.87 -3.94 12.31
N LEU A 134 7.76 -3.04 12.73
CA LEU A 134 8.28 -1.98 11.84
C LEU A 134 9.21 -2.54 10.76
N ARG A 135 10.10 -3.47 11.12
CA ARG A 135 10.99 -4.15 10.16
C ARG A 135 10.20 -4.88 9.07
N ASP A 136 9.13 -5.56 9.47
CA ASP A 136 8.31 -6.41 8.62
C ASP A 136 7.07 -5.66 8.08
N ALA A 137 7.01 -4.33 8.25
CA ALA A 137 5.92 -3.51 7.73
C ALA A 137 5.77 -3.67 6.21
N GLU A 138 4.52 -3.65 5.75
CA GLU A 138 4.21 -3.84 4.35
C GLU A 138 3.42 -2.67 3.78
N VAL A 139 3.60 -2.43 2.47
CA VAL A 139 2.80 -1.52 1.66
C VAL A 139 2.18 -2.31 0.51
N ARG A 140 0.90 -2.11 0.22
CA ARG A 140 0.22 -2.74 -0.91
C ARG A 140 -0.58 -1.74 -1.72
N VAL A 141 -0.73 -2.03 -3.01
CA VAL A 141 -1.45 -1.21 -3.99
C VAL A 141 -2.74 -1.91 -4.41
N TYR A 142 -3.84 -1.15 -4.43
CA TYR A 142 -5.18 -1.58 -4.83
C TYR A 142 -5.76 -0.54 -5.81
N GLY A 143 -5.38 -0.63 -7.08
CA GLY A 143 -5.74 0.37 -8.08
C GLY A 143 -5.14 1.75 -7.75
N ASN A 144 -5.97 2.73 -7.41
CA ASN A 144 -5.54 4.07 -6.99
C ASN A 144 -5.38 4.20 -5.47
N CYS A 145 -5.61 3.14 -4.73
CA CYS A 145 -5.43 3.13 -3.28
C CYS A 145 -4.10 2.48 -2.91
N VAL A 146 -3.40 3.09 -1.95
CA VAL A 146 -2.18 2.53 -1.35
C VAL A 146 -2.41 2.39 0.14
N ALA A 147 -2.19 1.19 0.67
CA ALA A 147 -2.32 0.88 2.09
C ALA A 147 -0.99 0.42 2.67
N TYR A 148 -0.66 0.85 3.90
CA TYR A 148 0.47 0.31 4.64
C TYR A 148 0.06 -0.11 6.05
N ALA A 149 0.82 -1.03 6.64
CA ALA A 149 0.58 -1.48 8.01
C ALA A 149 1.88 -1.85 8.75
N ILE A 150 2.04 -1.28 9.94
CA ILE A 150 3.01 -1.63 10.97
C ILE A 150 2.24 -2.38 12.05
N LEU A 151 2.08 -3.69 11.88
CA LEU A 151 1.27 -4.57 12.74
C LEU A 151 2.01 -5.89 12.97
N SER A 152 1.59 -6.67 13.96
CA SER A 152 2.03 -8.06 14.08
C SER A 152 1.69 -8.85 12.80
N ALA A 153 2.43 -9.91 12.51
CA ALA A 153 2.29 -10.68 11.27
C ALA A 153 0.82 -11.16 11.03
N GLU A 154 0.17 -11.66 12.07
CA GLU A 154 -1.23 -12.12 11.99
C GLU A 154 -2.17 -10.95 11.68
N ARG A 155 -2.11 -9.88 12.46
CA ARG A 155 -2.97 -8.70 12.28
C ARG A 155 -2.71 -7.99 10.96
N ARG A 156 -1.48 -7.99 10.46
CA ARG A 156 -1.12 -7.45 9.15
C ARG A 156 -1.74 -8.26 8.01
N ALA A 157 -1.74 -9.59 8.13
CA ALA A 157 -2.41 -10.46 7.18
C ALA A 157 -3.92 -10.21 7.13
N ASP A 158 -4.57 -10.09 8.30
CA ASP A 158 -5.99 -9.77 8.41
C ASP A 158 -6.30 -8.37 7.86
N PHE A 159 -5.44 -7.37 8.14
CA PHE A 159 -5.57 -6.01 7.62
C PHE A 159 -5.60 -5.99 6.09
N PHE A 160 -4.64 -6.62 5.44
CA PHE A 160 -4.60 -6.63 3.98
C PHE A 160 -5.68 -7.49 3.34
N ALA A 161 -6.10 -8.56 3.98
CA ALA A 161 -7.27 -9.34 3.54
C ALA A 161 -8.55 -8.52 3.61
N GLU A 162 -8.71 -7.67 4.62
CA GLU A 162 -9.86 -6.80 4.76
C GLU A 162 -9.79 -5.60 3.80
N CYS A 163 -8.59 -5.02 3.56
CA CYS A 163 -8.39 -4.02 2.50
C CYS A 163 -8.85 -4.56 1.13
N GLU A 164 -8.45 -5.79 0.78
CA GLU A 164 -8.86 -6.43 -0.47
C GLU A 164 -10.38 -6.49 -0.61
N LYS A 165 -11.10 -6.87 0.46
CA LYS A 165 -12.57 -6.95 0.43
C LYS A 165 -13.25 -5.59 0.31
N LEU A 166 -12.75 -4.59 1.07
CA LEU A 166 -13.36 -3.26 1.10
C LEU A 166 -13.12 -2.46 -0.18
N LEU A 167 -11.95 -2.67 -0.81
CA LEU A 167 -11.51 -1.90 -1.98
C LEU A 167 -11.86 -2.58 -3.31
N LYS A 168 -12.19 -3.88 -3.30
CA LYS A 168 -12.60 -4.59 -4.51
C LYS A 168 -14.01 -4.15 -4.94
N ASN A 169 -14.23 -4.03 -6.25
CA ASN A 169 -15.55 -3.85 -6.80
C ASN A 169 -16.41 -5.09 -6.52
N GLU A 170 -17.66 -4.89 -6.15
CA GLU A 170 -18.65 -5.96 -6.13
C GLU A 170 -18.92 -6.41 -7.57
N GLU A 171 -18.91 -7.71 -7.83
CA GLU A 171 -19.27 -8.29 -9.14
C GLU A 171 -20.80 -8.26 -9.35
#